data_47e5318a96b3a7e5a7a0f03618ab5830
#
_entry.id   47e5318a96b3a7e5a7a0f03618ab5830
#
_cell.length_a   1.000
_cell.length_b   1.000
_cell.length_c   1.000
_cell.angle_alpha   90.00
_cell.angle_beta   90.00
_cell.angle_gamma   90.00
#
_symmetry.space_group_name_H-M   'P 1'
#
loop_
_entity.id
_entity.type
_entity.pdbx_description
1 polymer ?
#
loop_
_entity_poly.entity_id
_entity_poly.type
_entity_poly.pdbx_seq_one_letter_code
_entity_poly.pdbx_strand_id
1 'polypeptide(L)'
;MIEYMYRDTDAIEVIKISKDDEYGDVQRAVEKTDGRLLVIGHQFYPGKQAELSQDKNCWEFFYEQIQVPYDVRYNYFKVERDPKEEERVFNKLNPNNEPYIFIHEDAARGFLLERDHFLDRGLKVIENDVTENIFHFTKILEDAQEIHCMESSFKTLIDFYCEQDNIFYHDIRESQPLGQNSSPKWSVITYD
;
A
#
# COMPACT_ATOMS: atom_id res chain seq x y z
N MET A 1 9.32 8.43 -0.01
CA MET A 1 8.18 7.74 -0.68
C MET A 1 7.21 8.73 -1.32
N ILE A 2 6.57 9.64 -0.60
CA ILE A 2 5.56 10.59 -1.15
C ILE A 2 6.16 11.49 -2.24
N GLU A 3 7.34 12.06 -2.03
CA GLU A 3 8.03 12.86 -3.06
C GLU A 3 8.27 12.06 -4.35
N TYR A 4 8.54 10.76 -4.23
CA TYR A 4 8.70 9.89 -5.38
C TYR A 4 7.37 9.69 -6.15
N MET A 5 6.23 9.61 -5.46
CA MET A 5 4.92 9.46 -6.09
C MET A 5 4.57 10.61 -7.02
N TYR A 6 5.00 11.83 -6.67
CA TYR A 6 4.62 13.06 -7.37
C TYR A 6 5.77 13.71 -8.14
N ARG A 7 6.86 12.95 -8.39
CA ARG A 7 8.05 13.48 -9.07
C ARG A 7 7.85 13.89 -10.53
N ASP A 8 6.76 13.40 -11.12
CA ASP A 8 6.39 13.64 -12.54
C ASP A 8 5.42 14.82 -12.72
N THR A 9 5.14 15.59 -11.66
CA THR A 9 4.23 16.74 -11.74
C THR A 9 4.68 17.91 -10.87
N ASP A 10 4.59 19.11 -11.43
CA ASP A 10 4.80 20.37 -10.71
C ASP A 10 3.50 20.88 -10.05
N ALA A 11 2.39 20.19 -10.24
CA ALA A 11 1.09 20.58 -9.68
C ALA A 11 0.95 20.28 -8.18
N ILE A 12 1.87 19.47 -7.61
CA ILE A 12 1.84 19.02 -6.22
C ILE A 12 3.19 19.31 -5.57
N GLU A 13 3.15 20.11 -4.52
CA GLU A 13 4.30 20.36 -3.63
C GLU A 13 4.18 19.47 -2.38
N VAL A 14 5.21 18.67 -2.11
CA VAL A 14 5.31 17.86 -0.90
C VAL A 14 6.15 18.57 0.14
N ILE A 15 5.52 18.95 1.26
CA ILE A 15 6.20 19.62 2.36
C ILE A 15 6.55 18.61 3.44
N LYS A 16 7.83 18.55 3.80
CA LYS A 16 8.32 17.70 4.89
C LYS A 16 8.01 18.32 6.23
N ILE A 17 7.42 17.52 7.10
CA ILE A 17 7.09 17.89 8.47
C ILE A 17 8.06 17.18 9.43
N SER A 18 8.66 17.91 10.37
CA SER A 18 9.51 17.35 11.42
C SER A 18 8.67 16.65 12.49
N LYS A 19 9.15 15.51 12.97
CA LYS A 19 8.52 14.83 14.11
C LYS A 19 8.63 15.62 15.42
N ASP A 20 9.61 16.53 15.51
CA ASP A 20 9.88 17.29 16.74
C ASP A 20 9.01 18.55 16.85
N ASP A 21 8.49 19.07 15.73
CA ASP A 21 7.63 20.26 15.70
C ASP A 21 6.54 20.13 14.60
N GLU A 22 5.83 19.03 14.59
CA GLU A 22 4.82 18.73 13.57
C GLU A 22 3.77 19.85 13.44
N TYR A 23 3.23 20.30 14.58
CA TYR A 23 2.23 21.35 14.58
C TYR A 23 2.77 22.70 14.06
N GLY A 24 3.95 23.11 14.49
CA GLY A 24 4.58 24.36 14.03
C GLY A 24 4.95 24.33 12.55
N ASP A 25 5.41 23.19 12.03
CA ASP A 25 5.70 23.04 10.61
C ASP A 25 4.43 23.14 9.75
N VAL A 26 3.35 22.47 10.17
CA VAL A 26 2.05 22.56 9.48
C VAL A 26 1.54 24.02 9.51
N GLN A 27 1.60 24.70 10.65
CA GLN A 27 1.17 26.07 10.74
C GLN A 27 1.98 27.00 9.82
N ARG A 28 3.31 26.86 9.80
CA ARG A 28 4.20 27.61 8.89
C ARG A 28 3.92 27.36 7.42
N ALA A 29 3.56 26.11 7.06
CA ALA A 29 3.18 25.76 5.69
C ALA A 29 1.85 26.42 5.31
N VAL A 30 0.85 26.35 6.18
CA VAL A 30 -0.48 26.96 5.95
C VAL A 30 -0.38 28.47 5.81
N GLU A 31 0.41 29.16 6.67
CA GLU A 31 0.60 30.62 6.62
C GLU A 31 1.22 31.11 5.30
N LYS A 32 1.98 30.24 4.62
CA LYS A 32 2.61 30.57 3.33
C LYS A 32 1.75 30.21 2.13
N THR A 33 0.65 29.51 2.34
CA THR A 33 -0.21 29.02 1.28
C THR A 33 -1.44 29.89 1.14
N ASP A 34 -1.65 30.48 -0.02
CA ASP A 34 -2.89 31.19 -0.36
C ASP A 34 -3.86 30.18 -0.99
N GLY A 35 -4.85 29.76 -0.23
CA GLY A 35 -5.79 28.77 -0.73
C GLY A 35 -6.72 28.20 0.33
N ARG A 36 -7.51 27.21 -0.07
CA ARG A 36 -8.42 26.48 0.82
C ARG A 36 -7.65 25.37 1.55
N LEU A 37 -7.66 25.40 2.88
CA LEU A 37 -7.16 24.31 3.71
C LEU A 37 -8.20 23.17 3.75
N LEU A 38 -7.76 21.96 3.37
CA LEU A 38 -8.47 20.71 3.59
C LEU A 38 -7.69 19.87 4.59
N VAL A 39 -8.35 19.45 5.66
CA VAL A 39 -7.75 18.60 6.69
C VAL A 39 -8.43 17.23 6.62
N ILE A 40 -7.63 16.18 6.41
CA ILE A 40 -8.11 14.81 6.25
C ILE A 40 -7.44 13.94 7.32
N GLY A 41 -8.21 13.11 8.01
CA GLY A 41 -7.66 12.17 8.98
C GLY A 41 -8.66 11.75 10.05
N HIS A 42 -8.30 10.69 10.77
CA HIS A 42 -9.12 10.13 11.84
C HIS A 42 -9.26 11.06 13.05
N GLN A 43 -8.21 11.80 13.38
CA GLN A 43 -8.16 12.64 14.59
C GLN A 43 -9.16 13.80 14.58
N PHE A 44 -9.68 14.16 13.43
CA PHE A 44 -10.59 15.30 13.28
C PHE A 44 -12.07 14.93 13.44
N TYR A 45 -12.37 13.65 13.69
CA TYR A 45 -13.75 13.17 13.84
C TYR A 45 -13.87 12.20 15.03
N PRO A 46 -13.51 12.64 16.26
CA PRO A 46 -13.70 11.84 17.45
C PRO A 46 -15.19 11.51 17.60
N GLY A 47 -15.56 10.28 17.70
CA GLY A 47 -16.93 9.79 17.82
C GLY A 47 -17.54 9.19 16.56
N LYS A 48 -17.06 9.53 15.34
CA LYS A 48 -17.49 8.86 14.11
C LYS A 48 -16.73 7.57 13.81
N GLN A 49 -15.64 7.31 14.49
CA GLN A 49 -14.85 6.09 14.27
C GLN A 49 -15.65 4.81 14.53
N ALA A 50 -16.59 4.85 15.47
CA ALA A 50 -17.50 3.72 15.73
C ALA A 50 -18.61 3.58 14.66
N GLU A 51 -19.05 4.67 14.05
CA GLU A 51 -20.03 4.64 12.96
C GLU A 51 -19.40 4.16 11.64
N LEU A 52 -18.11 4.47 11.44
CA LEU A 52 -17.35 4.09 10.24
C LEU A 52 -16.96 2.62 10.21
N SER A 53 -16.77 2.01 11.38
CA SER A 53 -16.31 0.62 11.49
C SER A 53 -17.36 -0.42 11.12
N GLN A 54 -18.62 -0.04 10.93
CA GLN A 54 -19.69 -0.99 10.65
C GLN A 54 -19.91 -1.26 9.15
N ASP A 55 -19.71 -0.25 8.29
CA ASP A 55 -20.07 -0.38 6.87
C ASP A 55 -19.01 0.16 5.88
N LYS A 56 -17.98 0.87 6.35
CA LYS A 56 -16.96 1.50 5.48
C LYS A 56 -15.55 1.33 6.01
N ASN A 57 -14.60 1.16 5.11
CA ASN A 57 -13.20 1.21 5.50
C ASN A 57 -12.71 2.66 5.70
N CYS A 58 -11.57 2.83 6.39
CA CYS A 58 -11.02 4.15 6.68
C CYS A 58 -10.67 4.97 5.42
N TRP A 59 -10.37 4.29 4.31
CA TRP A 59 -10.02 4.94 3.05
C TRP A 59 -11.23 5.59 2.39
N GLU A 60 -12.39 4.93 2.39
CA GLU A 60 -13.65 5.51 1.89
C GLU A 60 -13.99 6.78 2.64
N PHE A 61 -13.78 6.76 3.96
CA PHE A 61 -14.01 7.94 4.79
C PHE A 61 -13.11 9.14 4.43
N PHE A 62 -11.85 8.91 4.09
CA PHE A 62 -10.95 10.00 3.67
C PHE A 62 -11.42 10.64 2.36
N TYR A 63 -11.89 9.83 1.43
CA TYR A 63 -12.46 10.33 0.18
C TYR A 63 -13.76 11.11 0.41
N GLU A 64 -14.62 10.68 1.32
CA GLU A 64 -15.85 11.41 1.70
C GLU A 64 -15.55 12.77 2.32
N GLN A 65 -14.52 12.88 3.15
CA GLN A 65 -14.12 14.17 3.76
C GLN A 65 -13.84 15.26 2.72
N ILE A 66 -13.32 14.87 1.58
CA ILE A 66 -13.01 15.78 0.46
C ILE A 66 -14.07 15.78 -0.63
N GLN A 67 -15.18 15.07 -0.43
CA GLN A 67 -16.28 14.94 -1.39
C GLN A 67 -15.85 14.38 -2.76
N VAL A 68 -14.91 13.44 -2.76
CA VAL A 68 -14.45 12.72 -3.94
C VAL A 68 -14.98 11.29 -3.89
N PRO A 69 -15.60 10.78 -4.96
CA PRO A 69 -16.03 9.38 -5.03
C PRO A 69 -14.86 8.41 -4.82
N TYR A 70 -15.07 7.35 -4.04
CA TYR A 70 -13.99 6.41 -3.68
C TYR A 70 -13.44 5.63 -4.87
N ASP A 71 -14.28 5.36 -5.87
CA ASP A 71 -13.89 4.67 -7.11
C ASP A 71 -12.87 5.44 -7.97
N VAL A 72 -12.76 6.75 -7.76
CA VAL A 72 -11.73 7.60 -8.39
C VAL A 72 -10.33 7.03 -8.18
N ARG A 73 -10.05 6.43 -7.02
CA ARG A 73 -8.74 5.81 -6.73
C ARG A 73 -8.37 4.71 -7.72
N TYR A 74 -9.34 3.94 -8.20
CA TYR A 74 -9.09 2.84 -9.12
C TYR A 74 -8.86 3.31 -10.55
N ASN A 75 -9.47 4.45 -10.92
CA ASN A 75 -9.41 4.98 -12.28
C ASN A 75 -8.25 5.95 -12.50
N TYR A 76 -7.75 6.58 -11.43
CA TYR A 76 -6.77 7.67 -11.52
C TYR A 76 -5.50 7.44 -10.70
N PHE A 77 -5.36 6.31 -10.02
CA PHE A 77 -4.10 5.99 -9.38
C PHE A 77 -3.00 5.88 -10.46
N LYS A 78 -1.96 6.68 -10.28
CA LYS A 78 -0.82 6.65 -11.17
C LYS A 78 0.43 7.01 -10.38
N VAL A 79 1.45 6.20 -10.54
CA VAL A 79 2.83 6.55 -10.18
C VAL A 79 3.68 6.26 -11.40
N GLU A 80 4.48 7.22 -11.83
CA GLU A 80 5.40 6.99 -12.93
C GLU A 80 6.38 5.87 -12.57
N ARG A 81 6.49 4.87 -13.42
CA ARG A 81 7.39 3.73 -13.23
C ARG A 81 8.84 4.13 -13.54
N ASP A 82 9.77 3.49 -12.88
CA ASP A 82 11.20 3.55 -13.17
C ASP A 82 11.71 2.15 -13.55
N PRO A 83 11.64 1.77 -14.83
CA PRO A 83 12.02 0.43 -15.28
C PRO A 83 13.48 0.05 -14.94
N LYS A 84 14.38 1.04 -14.81
CA LYS A 84 15.78 0.78 -14.44
C LYS A 84 15.91 0.38 -12.99
N GLU A 85 15.23 1.10 -12.11
CA GLU A 85 15.23 0.78 -10.69
C GLU A 85 14.43 -0.51 -10.39
N GLU A 86 13.32 -0.74 -11.09
CA GLU A 86 12.57 -1.99 -11.00
C GLU A 86 13.45 -3.19 -11.41
N GLU A 87 14.17 -3.10 -12.52
CA GLU A 87 15.09 -4.12 -12.99
C GLU A 87 16.26 -4.32 -12.01
N ARG A 88 16.79 -3.24 -11.44
CA ARG A 88 17.83 -3.31 -10.41
C ARG A 88 17.37 -4.09 -9.18
N VAL A 89 16.17 -3.78 -8.68
CA VAL A 89 15.60 -4.47 -7.51
C VAL A 89 15.28 -5.92 -7.86
N PHE A 90 14.73 -6.18 -9.03
CA PHE A 90 14.48 -7.54 -9.51
C PHE A 90 15.78 -8.37 -9.53
N ASN A 91 16.84 -7.86 -10.16
CA ASN A 91 18.13 -8.58 -10.24
C ASN A 91 18.81 -8.74 -8.87
N LYS A 92 18.60 -7.81 -7.93
CA LYS A 92 19.09 -7.94 -6.56
C LYS A 92 18.41 -9.10 -5.82
N LEU A 93 17.10 -9.25 -5.97
CA LEU A 93 16.31 -10.23 -5.22
C LEU A 93 16.18 -11.57 -5.96
N ASN A 94 16.24 -11.55 -7.29
CA ASN A 94 16.13 -12.74 -8.15
C ASN A 94 17.24 -12.83 -9.20
N PRO A 95 18.53 -12.88 -8.81
CA PRO A 95 19.65 -12.79 -9.74
C PRO A 95 19.74 -13.95 -10.74
N ASN A 96 19.13 -15.08 -10.46
CA ASN A 96 19.12 -16.27 -11.32
C ASN A 96 17.85 -16.35 -12.18
N ASN A 97 16.96 -15.39 -12.08
CA ASN A 97 15.67 -15.38 -12.77
C ASN A 97 14.87 -16.69 -12.56
N GLU A 98 14.81 -17.14 -11.31
CA GLU A 98 14.08 -18.36 -10.93
C GLU A 98 12.59 -18.06 -10.75
N PRO A 99 11.70 -19.04 -10.99
CA PRO A 99 10.30 -18.94 -10.59
C PRO A 99 10.17 -18.72 -9.09
N TYR A 100 9.27 -17.81 -8.65
CA TYR A 100 9.17 -17.44 -7.25
C TYR A 100 7.76 -17.08 -6.80
N ILE A 101 7.60 -17.11 -5.49
CA ILE A 101 6.47 -16.57 -4.75
C ILE A 101 6.92 -15.27 -4.09
N PHE A 102 6.17 -14.20 -4.24
CA PHE A 102 6.40 -12.97 -3.46
C PHE A 102 5.57 -13.00 -2.18
N ILE A 103 6.19 -12.68 -1.05
CA ILE A 103 5.49 -12.52 0.22
C ILE A 103 5.74 -11.16 0.83
N HIS A 104 4.70 -10.59 1.43
CA HIS A 104 4.80 -9.40 2.25
C HIS A 104 4.14 -9.60 3.60
N GLU A 105 4.94 -9.49 4.65
CA GLU A 105 4.54 -9.59 6.05
C GLU A 105 5.12 -8.42 6.86
N ASP A 106 4.65 -8.21 8.08
CA ASP A 106 5.13 -7.16 8.97
C ASP A 106 5.73 -7.75 10.25
N ALA A 107 6.90 -8.34 10.10
CA ALA A 107 7.64 -8.96 11.19
C ALA A 107 7.94 -7.98 12.33
N ALA A 108 8.13 -6.69 12.03
CA ALA A 108 8.42 -5.66 13.03
C ALA A 108 7.25 -5.44 14.00
N ARG A 109 6.00 -5.72 13.57
CA ARG A 109 4.79 -5.67 14.40
C ARG A 109 4.28 -7.05 14.81
N GLY A 110 4.98 -8.13 14.46
CA GLY A 110 4.62 -9.50 14.80
C GLY A 110 3.58 -10.15 13.87
N PHE A 111 3.25 -9.53 12.74
CA PHE A 111 2.35 -10.12 11.76
C PHE A 111 3.15 -10.96 10.76
N LEU A 112 3.20 -12.26 11.00
CA LEU A 112 3.92 -13.23 10.17
C LEU A 112 2.92 -14.12 9.43
N LEU A 113 3.20 -14.41 8.17
CA LEU A 113 2.41 -15.35 7.38
C LEU A 113 2.78 -16.79 7.75
N GLU A 114 1.77 -17.67 7.84
CA GLU A 114 2.02 -19.11 8.03
C GLU A 114 2.67 -19.71 6.79
N ARG A 115 3.85 -20.28 6.98
CA ARG A 115 4.70 -20.79 5.88
C ARG A 115 4.10 -21.98 5.14
N ASP A 116 3.24 -22.75 5.79
CA ASP A 116 2.57 -23.92 5.22
C ASP A 116 1.70 -23.61 4.00
N HIS A 117 1.28 -22.37 3.87
CA HIS A 117 0.49 -21.94 2.70
C HIS A 117 1.30 -21.87 1.40
N PHE A 118 2.63 -21.82 1.45
CA PHE A 118 3.46 -21.60 0.25
C PHE A 118 4.80 -22.35 0.21
N LEU A 119 5.34 -22.91 1.31
CA LEU A 119 6.68 -23.54 1.31
C LEU A 119 6.75 -24.85 0.53
N ASP A 120 5.68 -25.64 0.44
CA ASP A 120 5.69 -26.97 -0.19
C ASP A 120 5.66 -26.94 -1.72
N ARG A 121 5.72 -25.77 -2.33
CA ARG A 121 5.55 -25.61 -3.79
C ARG A 121 6.86 -25.71 -4.58
N GLY A 122 8.00 -25.82 -3.90
CA GLY A 122 9.32 -25.92 -4.56
C GLY A 122 9.74 -24.64 -5.28
N LEU A 123 9.06 -23.53 -5.03
CA LEU A 123 9.37 -22.21 -5.58
C LEU A 123 10.26 -21.42 -4.61
N LYS A 124 11.09 -20.55 -5.17
CA LYS A 124 11.83 -19.57 -4.39
C LYS A 124 10.86 -18.61 -3.69
N VAL A 125 11.15 -18.22 -2.46
CA VAL A 125 10.40 -17.17 -1.76
C VAL A 125 11.19 -15.87 -1.81
N ILE A 126 10.56 -14.79 -2.26
CA ILE A 126 11.10 -13.43 -2.26
C ILE A 126 10.25 -12.60 -1.30
N GLU A 127 10.93 -11.98 -0.34
CA GLU A 127 10.35 -11.04 0.62
C GLU A 127 10.67 -9.61 0.19
N ASN A 128 9.86 -8.66 0.64
CA ASN A 128 10.19 -7.25 0.41
C ASN A 128 11.44 -6.83 1.19
N ASP A 129 12.29 -6.06 0.54
CA ASP A 129 13.43 -5.40 1.17
C ASP A 129 13.02 -3.99 1.61
N VAL A 130 12.96 -3.77 2.92
CA VAL A 130 12.54 -2.47 3.51
C VAL A 130 13.51 -1.32 3.22
N THR A 131 14.69 -1.60 2.68
CA THR A 131 15.68 -0.58 2.26
C THR A 131 15.40 -0.04 0.87
N GLU A 132 14.54 -0.72 0.10
CA GLU A 132 14.16 -0.33 -1.25
C GLU A 132 12.88 0.50 -1.27
N ASN A 133 12.71 1.28 -2.34
CA ASN A 133 11.47 2.00 -2.56
C ASN A 133 10.37 1.01 -2.99
N ILE A 134 9.22 1.05 -2.33
CA ILE A 134 8.09 0.17 -2.61
C ILE A 134 7.66 0.19 -4.09
N PHE A 135 7.74 1.32 -4.77
CA PHE A 135 7.38 1.45 -6.18
C PHE A 135 8.35 0.76 -7.15
N HIS A 136 9.53 0.38 -6.68
CA HIS A 136 10.48 -0.40 -7.49
C HIS A 136 10.22 -1.91 -7.45
N PHE A 137 9.21 -2.36 -6.69
CA PHE A 137 8.79 -3.76 -6.65
C PHE A 137 7.79 -4.13 -7.74
N THR A 138 7.32 -3.19 -8.55
CA THR A 138 6.25 -3.45 -9.52
C THR A 138 6.59 -4.62 -10.43
N LYS A 139 7.81 -4.68 -11.00
CA LYS A 139 8.26 -5.83 -11.80
C LYS A 139 8.26 -7.15 -11.01
N ILE A 140 8.71 -7.14 -9.75
CA ILE A 140 8.68 -8.34 -8.90
C ILE A 140 7.25 -8.81 -8.64
N LEU A 141 6.31 -7.89 -8.46
CA LEU A 141 4.92 -8.23 -8.25
C LEU A 141 4.26 -8.79 -9.52
N GLU A 142 4.54 -8.18 -10.69
CA GLU A 142 3.99 -8.62 -11.98
C GLU A 142 4.52 -10.00 -12.41
N ASP A 143 5.81 -10.30 -12.14
CA ASP A 143 6.48 -11.53 -12.57
C ASP A 143 6.36 -12.69 -11.56
N ALA A 144 5.78 -12.46 -10.37
CA ALA A 144 5.59 -13.50 -9.36
C ALA A 144 4.58 -14.55 -9.82
N GLN A 145 4.86 -15.84 -9.58
CA GLN A 145 3.89 -16.91 -9.83
C GLN A 145 2.75 -16.89 -8.83
N GLU A 146 3.02 -16.49 -7.62
CA GLU A 146 2.04 -16.30 -6.55
C GLU A 146 2.43 -15.09 -5.71
N ILE A 147 1.43 -14.43 -5.16
CA ILE A 147 1.61 -13.31 -4.24
C ILE A 147 0.86 -13.60 -2.95
N HIS A 148 1.54 -13.53 -1.82
CA HIS A 148 0.96 -13.62 -0.49
C HIS A 148 1.20 -12.30 0.25
N CYS A 149 0.12 -11.63 0.63
CA CYS A 149 0.19 -10.29 1.20
C CYS A 149 -0.86 -10.10 2.29
N MET A 150 -0.52 -9.33 3.29
CA MET A 150 -1.45 -8.82 4.30
C MET A 150 -1.86 -7.37 4.01
N GLU A 151 -2.75 -6.80 4.82
CA GLU A 151 -3.15 -5.38 4.71
C GLU A 151 -1.94 -4.45 4.87
N SER A 152 -1.61 -3.76 3.78
CA SER A 152 -0.41 -2.93 3.69
C SER A 152 -0.40 -2.05 2.43
N SER A 153 0.63 -1.21 2.29
CA SER A 153 0.87 -0.46 1.06
C SER A 153 1.19 -1.37 -0.15
N PHE A 154 1.76 -2.57 0.08
CA PHE A 154 1.96 -3.55 -0.99
C PHE A 154 0.64 -4.07 -1.55
N LYS A 155 -0.36 -4.33 -0.67
CA LYS A 155 -1.71 -4.70 -1.14
C LYS A 155 -2.26 -3.65 -2.10
N THR A 156 -2.07 -2.37 -1.79
CA THR A 156 -2.51 -1.28 -2.68
C THR A 156 -1.80 -1.34 -4.03
N LEU A 157 -0.48 -1.56 -4.06
CA LEU A 157 0.24 -1.71 -5.34
C LEU A 157 -0.24 -2.93 -6.14
N ILE A 158 -0.46 -4.05 -5.47
CA ILE A 158 -0.97 -5.28 -6.10
C ILE A 158 -2.35 -5.04 -6.70
N ASP A 159 -3.22 -4.29 -6.01
CA ASP A 159 -4.55 -3.92 -6.53
C ASP A 159 -4.47 -3.16 -7.86
N PHE A 160 -3.44 -2.34 -8.06
CA PHE A 160 -3.31 -1.47 -9.24
C PHE A 160 -2.45 -2.04 -10.36
N TYR A 161 -1.43 -2.85 -10.05
CA TYR A 161 -0.45 -3.28 -11.03
C TYR A 161 -0.50 -4.77 -11.39
N CYS A 162 -1.13 -5.60 -10.56
CA CYS A 162 -1.17 -7.05 -10.78
C CYS A 162 -2.52 -7.48 -11.34
N GLU A 163 -2.51 -8.27 -12.41
CA GLU A 163 -3.72 -8.81 -13.05
C GLU A 163 -3.86 -10.33 -12.91
N GLN A 164 -2.83 -11.00 -12.34
CA GLN A 164 -2.83 -12.46 -12.15
C GLN A 164 -3.87 -12.92 -11.14
N ASP A 165 -4.30 -14.19 -11.26
CA ASP A 165 -5.32 -14.81 -10.40
C ASP A 165 -4.75 -15.41 -9.10
N ASN A 166 -3.43 -15.63 -9.04
CA ASN A 166 -2.77 -16.30 -7.90
C ASN A 166 -2.33 -15.28 -6.84
N ILE A 167 -3.30 -14.54 -6.31
CA ILE A 167 -3.07 -13.50 -5.29
C ILE A 167 -3.84 -13.85 -4.03
N PHE A 168 -3.11 -14.00 -2.92
CA PHE A 168 -3.62 -14.45 -1.63
C PHE A 168 -3.53 -13.33 -0.60
N TYR A 169 -4.66 -12.99 -0.01
CA TYR A 169 -4.76 -12.06 1.11
C TYR A 169 -4.80 -12.83 2.42
N HIS A 170 -3.84 -12.55 3.29
CA HIS A 170 -3.78 -13.13 4.62
C HIS A 170 -4.44 -12.19 5.63
N ASP A 171 -5.61 -12.60 6.14
CA ASP A 171 -6.38 -11.81 7.09
C ASP A 171 -5.89 -12.07 8.53
N ILE A 172 -4.69 -11.56 8.81
CA ILE A 172 -4.02 -11.70 10.12
C ILE A 172 -4.15 -10.43 10.98
N ARG A 173 -4.78 -9.37 10.44
CA ARG A 173 -4.99 -8.12 11.17
C ARG A 173 -6.48 -7.94 11.46
N GLU A 174 -6.95 -8.50 12.56
CA GLU A 174 -8.36 -8.46 12.99
C GLU A 174 -9.00 -7.06 12.96
N SER A 175 -8.19 -6.01 13.13
CA SER A 175 -8.67 -4.62 13.14
C SER A 175 -8.93 -4.02 11.74
N GLN A 176 -8.58 -4.73 10.69
CA GLN A 176 -8.74 -4.25 9.31
C GLN A 176 -9.16 -5.42 8.40
N PRO A 177 -10.40 -5.90 8.53
CA PRO A 177 -10.91 -6.92 7.63
C PRO A 177 -10.82 -6.42 6.19
N LEU A 178 -10.65 -7.35 5.27
CA LEU A 178 -10.69 -7.06 3.85
C LEU A 178 -12.00 -6.31 3.57
N GLY A 179 -11.93 -5.02 3.32
CA GLY A 179 -13.11 -4.18 3.10
C GLY A 179 -13.92 -4.72 1.92
N GLN A 180 -15.22 -4.46 1.91
CA GLN A 180 -16.16 -4.89 0.85
C GLN A 180 -15.73 -4.49 -0.58
N ASN A 181 -14.77 -3.57 -0.69
CA ASN A 181 -14.21 -3.06 -1.94
C ASN A 181 -12.85 -3.68 -2.32
N SER A 182 -12.48 -4.82 -1.76
CA SER A 182 -11.32 -5.54 -2.25
C SER A 182 -11.61 -6.07 -3.65
N SER A 183 -10.65 -5.92 -4.53
CA SER A 183 -10.75 -6.51 -5.88
C SER A 183 -11.12 -7.99 -5.77
N PRO A 184 -12.05 -8.51 -6.58
CA PRO A 184 -12.47 -9.92 -6.53
C PRO A 184 -11.34 -10.91 -6.84
N LYS A 185 -10.18 -10.43 -7.27
CA LYS A 185 -9.00 -11.25 -7.56
C LYS A 185 -8.32 -11.86 -6.33
N TRP A 186 -8.61 -11.38 -5.12
CA TRP A 186 -7.97 -11.88 -3.90
C TRP A 186 -8.62 -13.18 -3.41
N SER A 187 -7.81 -14.23 -3.24
CA SER A 187 -8.17 -15.40 -2.46
C SER A 187 -7.84 -15.14 -0.99
N VAL A 188 -8.84 -15.19 -0.10
CA VAL A 188 -8.66 -14.87 1.31
C VAL A 188 -8.25 -16.10 2.11
N ILE A 189 -7.17 -15.97 2.89
CA ILE A 189 -6.70 -16.96 3.87
C ILE A 189 -6.97 -16.39 5.26
N THR A 190 -7.77 -17.09 6.04
CA THR A 190 -8.08 -16.75 7.43
C THR A 190 -7.25 -17.62 8.38
N TYR A 191 -6.92 -17.09 9.53
CA TYR A 191 -6.17 -17.75 10.59
C TYR A 191 -7.13 -18.07 11.75
N ASP A 192 -7.09 -19.31 12.24
CA ASP A 192 -7.91 -19.77 13.36
C ASP A 192 -7.36 -19.33 14.73
#